data_5d619a831408e6d80c0f6551305e70af
#
_entry.id   5d619a831408e6d80c0f6551305e70af
#
_cell.length_a   1.000
_cell.length_b   1.000
_cell.length_c   1.000
_cell.angle_alpha   90.00
_cell.angle_beta   90.00
_cell.angle_gamma   90.00
#
_symmetry.space_group_name_H-M   'P 1'
#
loop_
_entity.id
_entity.type
_entity.pdbx_description
1 polymer ?
#
loop_
_entity_poly.entity_id
_entity_poly.type
_entity_poly.pdbx_seq_one_letter_code
_entity_poly.pdbx_strand_id
1 'polypeptide(L)'
;ALRLLGLPEAAIARGLREARHPGRMERFLLKGVEVYLDGAHNPPAAEALAREFSAYHLVFGAFPRKDVKGVLAHLLPKARSVRYARAGEGALGGELGTPFFEDPWEALEDALAGAREDGLPVLATGSLYLVGRLRERLVAGLGEDLP
;
A
#
# COMPACT_ATOMS: atom_id res chain seq x y z
N ALA A 1 -8.79 -12.52 -10.35
CA ALA A 1 -9.27 -12.73 -9.82
C ALA A 1 -9.78 -13.44 -9.28
N LEU A 2 -9.98 -13.46 -9.06
CA LEU A 2 -10.56 -13.93 -8.51
C LEU A 2 -11.37 -13.39 -8.09
N ARG A 3 -11.95 -12.83 -8.21
CA ARG A 3 -12.71 -12.50 -7.67
C ARG A 3 -13.45 -13.07 -8.05
N LEU A 4 -13.48 -13.59 -8.01
CA LEU A 4 -13.71 -14.10 -7.97
C LEU A 4 -14.29 -14.24 -7.98
N LEU A 5 -14.63 -14.14 -8.23
CA LEU A 5 -14.92 -14.14 -7.88
C LEU A 5 -15.72 -14.07 -7.54
N GLY A 6 -16.45 -14.37 -8.01
CA GLY A 6 -17.38 -13.85 -7.30
C GLY A 6 -17.62 -14.03 -5.98
N LEU A 7 -17.15 -14.69 -5.47
CA LEU A 7 -17.21 -14.70 -4.18
C LEU A 7 -17.41 -13.40 -3.79
N PRO A 8 -18.06 -13.22 -2.75
CA PRO A 8 -18.01 -11.94 -2.22
C PRO A 8 -16.59 -11.61 -2.25
N GLU A 9 -16.33 -10.56 -2.91
CA GLU A 9 -14.97 -10.14 -3.07
C GLU A 9 -14.27 -10.11 -1.73
N ALA A 10 -15.01 -9.76 -0.70
CA ALA A 10 -14.45 -9.73 0.62
C ALA A 10 -14.01 -11.08 1.10
N ALA A 11 -14.82 -12.07 0.86
CA ALA A 11 -14.49 -13.42 1.28
C ALA A 11 -13.32 -13.95 0.48
N ILE A 12 -13.29 -13.64 -0.79
CA ILE A 12 -12.19 -14.05 -1.63
C ILE A 12 -10.92 -13.41 -1.17
N ALA A 13 -10.98 -12.11 -0.94
CA ALA A 13 -9.80 -11.38 -0.52
C ALA A 13 -9.27 -11.92 0.80
N ARG A 14 -10.18 -12.26 1.71
CA ARG A 14 -9.74 -12.81 2.98
C ARG A 14 -9.06 -14.16 2.80
N GLY A 15 -9.62 -14.99 1.96
CA GLY A 15 -9.02 -16.28 1.71
C GLY A 15 -7.64 -16.16 1.12
N LEU A 16 -7.46 -15.22 0.19
CA LEU A 16 -6.16 -15.00 -0.40
C LEU A 16 -5.17 -14.48 0.62
N ARG A 17 -5.64 -13.58 1.49
CA ARG A 17 -4.74 -13.05 2.52
C ARG A 17 -4.25 -14.15 3.45
N GLU A 18 -5.15 -15.04 3.82
CA GLU A 18 -4.77 -16.10 4.74
C GLU A 18 -3.75 -17.05 4.13
N ALA A 19 -3.71 -17.15 2.83
CA ALA A 19 -2.74 -17.98 2.17
C ALA A 19 -1.39 -17.30 2.02
N ARG A 20 -1.26 -16.03 2.47
CA ARG A 20 -0.05 -15.27 2.31
C ARG A 20 0.46 -14.79 3.65
N HIS A 21 1.73 -14.42 3.68
CA HIS A 21 2.29 -13.78 4.87
C HIS A 21 1.71 -12.38 4.98
N PRO A 22 1.27 -11.98 6.17
CA PRO A 22 0.79 -10.61 6.35
C PRO A 22 1.84 -9.59 5.92
N GLY A 23 1.39 -8.56 5.20
CA GLY A 23 2.28 -7.52 4.73
C GLY A 23 3.07 -7.90 3.49
N ARG A 24 2.72 -9.03 2.84
CA ARG A 24 3.38 -9.44 1.62
C ARG A 24 2.36 -9.55 0.53
N MET A 25 2.27 -8.53 -0.31
CA MET A 25 1.32 -8.50 -1.43
C MET A 25 -0.09 -8.83 -0.99
N GLU A 26 -0.49 -8.30 0.17
CA GLU A 26 -1.85 -8.48 0.60
C GLU A 26 -2.74 -7.53 -0.16
N ARG A 27 -3.86 -8.04 -0.60
CA ARG A 27 -4.80 -7.27 -1.39
C ARG A 27 -6.08 -7.04 -0.62
N PHE A 28 -6.54 -5.81 -0.62
CA PHE A 28 -7.82 -5.43 -0.03
C PHE A 28 -8.65 -4.69 -1.05
N LEU A 29 -9.95 -4.74 -0.90
CA LEU A 29 -10.84 -3.95 -1.71
C LEU A 29 -11.48 -2.92 -0.78
N LEU A 30 -11.26 -1.64 -1.07
CA LEU A 30 -11.75 -0.57 -0.23
C LEU A 30 -12.44 0.45 -1.11
N LYS A 31 -13.76 0.58 -0.94
CA LYS A 31 -14.56 1.54 -1.68
C LYS A 31 -14.35 1.41 -3.19
N GLY A 32 -14.25 0.18 -3.65
CA GLY A 32 -14.09 -0.10 -5.07
C GLY A 32 -12.69 -0.01 -5.60
N VAL A 33 -11.71 0.26 -4.75
CA VAL A 33 -10.30 0.39 -5.14
C VAL A 33 -9.50 -0.78 -4.59
N GLU A 34 -8.63 -1.35 -5.42
CA GLU A 34 -7.72 -2.38 -4.94
C GLU A 34 -6.57 -1.71 -4.22
N VAL A 35 -6.34 -2.15 -2.98
CA VAL A 35 -5.25 -1.63 -2.16
C VAL A 35 -4.31 -2.80 -1.87
N TYR A 36 -3.05 -2.62 -2.22
CA TYR A 36 -2.03 -3.64 -1.97
C TYR A 36 -1.08 -3.16 -0.89
N LEU A 37 -0.79 -4.05 0.05
CA LEU A 37 0.17 -3.78 1.11
C LEU A 37 1.34 -4.73 0.98
N ASP A 38 2.55 -4.19 0.97
CA ASP A 38 3.75 -5.00 0.91
C ASP A 38 4.86 -4.31 1.67
N GLY A 39 5.52 -5.05 2.55
CA GLY A 39 6.55 -4.50 3.42
C GLY A 39 7.93 -4.38 2.80
N ALA A 40 8.04 -4.34 1.49
CA ALA A 40 9.33 -4.19 0.83
C ALA A 40 10.07 -2.97 1.38
N HIS A 41 11.33 -3.17 1.77
CA HIS A 41 12.10 -2.09 2.37
C HIS A 41 13.58 -2.15 1.97
N ASN A 42 13.89 -2.83 0.88
CA ASN A 42 15.23 -2.80 0.31
C ASN A 42 15.09 -2.84 -1.22
N PRO A 43 16.12 -2.42 -1.95
CA PRO A 43 16.00 -2.32 -3.40
C PRO A 43 15.62 -3.60 -4.13
N PRO A 44 16.18 -4.77 -3.82
CA PRO A 44 15.77 -5.98 -4.53
C PRO A 44 14.29 -6.30 -4.32
N ALA A 45 13.78 -6.11 -3.09
CA ALA A 45 12.37 -6.37 -2.81
C ALA A 45 11.49 -5.37 -3.54
N ALA A 46 11.92 -4.10 -3.61
CA ALA A 46 11.17 -3.08 -4.31
C ALA A 46 11.13 -3.37 -5.81
N GLU A 47 12.24 -3.84 -6.36
CA GLU A 47 12.27 -4.18 -7.77
C GLU A 47 11.29 -5.30 -8.07
N ALA A 48 11.30 -6.35 -7.25
CA ALA A 48 10.39 -7.46 -7.45
C ALA A 48 8.94 -7.01 -7.32
N LEU A 49 8.67 -6.15 -6.34
CA LEU A 49 7.32 -5.64 -6.12
C LEU A 49 6.84 -4.83 -7.32
N ALA A 50 7.69 -3.97 -7.85
CA ALA A 50 7.30 -3.11 -8.97
C ALA A 50 6.93 -3.93 -10.21
N ARG A 51 7.54 -5.09 -10.37
CA ARG A 51 7.23 -5.95 -11.52
C ARG A 51 5.82 -6.48 -11.50
N GLU A 52 5.17 -6.48 -10.34
CA GLU A 52 3.81 -7.01 -10.22
C GLU A 52 2.75 -6.05 -10.74
N PHE A 53 3.14 -4.83 -11.06
CA PHE A 53 2.19 -3.78 -11.43
C PHE A 53 2.55 -3.10 -12.73
N SER A 54 1.53 -2.60 -13.42
CA SER A 54 1.76 -1.68 -14.55
C SER A 54 1.86 -0.25 -14.06
N ALA A 55 1.02 0.13 -13.11
CA ALA A 55 1.01 1.47 -12.53
C ALA A 55 0.21 1.43 -11.24
N TYR A 56 0.43 2.42 -10.38
CA TYR A 56 -0.27 2.49 -9.11
C TYR A 56 -0.17 3.90 -8.53
N HIS A 57 -1.01 4.16 -7.53
CA HIS A 57 -0.86 5.32 -6.68
C HIS A 57 -0.09 4.87 -5.45
N LEU A 58 1.03 5.50 -5.17
CA LEU A 58 1.96 5.02 -4.15
C LEU A 58 1.76 5.74 -2.82
N VAL A 59 1.74 4.95 -1.74
CA VAL A 59 1.82 5.44 -0.37
C VAL A 59 3.11 4.88 0.20
N PHE A 60 4.04 5.75 0.57
CA PHE A 60 5.38 5.31 0.96
C PHE A 60 5.81 5.90 2.29
N GLY A 61 6.36 5.05 3.15
CA GLY A 61 6.97 5.48 4.39
C GLY A 61 8.12 4.58 4.74
N ALA A 62 9.14 5.11 5.40
CA ALA A 62 10.35 4.33 5.65
C ALA A 62 11.09 4.86 6.87
N PHE A 63 12.01 4.04 7.37
CA PHE A 63 12.89 4.38 8.47
C PHE A 63 14.26 4.79 7.96
N PRO A 64 15.01 5.59 8.74
CA PRO A 64 16.23 6.21 8.24
C PRO A 64 17.34 5.26 7.80
N ARG A 65 17.41 4.09 8.36
CA ARG A 65 18.53 3.20 8.08
C ARG A 65 18.38 2.39 6.81
N LYS A 66 17.31 2.60 6.08
CA LYS A 66 17.06 1.85 4.86
C LYS A 66 17.63 2.61 3.66
N ASP A 67 17.86 1.89 2.58
CA ASP A 67 18.28 2.50 1.33
C ASP A 67 17.04 3.05 0.64
N VAL A 68 16.56 4.18 1.15
CA VAL A 68 15.32 4.76 0.68
C VAL A 68 15.41 5.17 -0.78
N LYS A 69 16.55 5.75 -1.17
CA LYS A 69 16.71 6.19 -2.56
C LYS A 69 16.68 5.00 -3.50
N GLY A 70 17.33 3.91 -3.14
CA GLY A 70 17.33 2.71 -3.98
C GLY A 70 15.97 2.09 -4.09
N VAL A 71 15.22 2.08 -2.99
CA VAL A 71 13.86 1.55 -3.00
C VAL A 71 12.98 2.40 -3.89
N LEU A 72 13.01 3.73 -3.71
CA LEU A 72 12.16 4.62 -4.49
C LEU A 72 12.54 4.62 -5.97
N ALA A 73 13.81 4.38 -6.28
CA ALA A 73 14.23 4.32 -7.68
C ALA A 73 13.49 3.21 -8.44
N HIS A 74 13.09 2.15 -7.74
CA HIS A 74 12.33 1.07 -8.38
C HIS A 74 10.84 1.32 -8.36
N LEU A 75 10.34 2.08 -7.40
CA LEU A 75 8.90 2.25 -7.25
C LEU A 75 8.34 3.46 -7.98
N LEU A 76 9.09 4.55 -8.03
CA LEU A 76 8.58 5.79 -8.61
C LEU A 76 8.29 5.73 -10.10
N PRO A 77 9.05 4.99 -10.92
CA PRO A 77 8.75 4.98 -12.36
C PRO A 77 7.35 4.56 -12.73
N LYS A 78 6.70 3.73 -11.91
CA LYS A 78 5.34 3.28 -12.19
C LYS A 78 4.29 3.99 -11.34
N ALA A 79 4.70 4.94 -10.51
CA ALA A 79 3.76 5.63 -9.65
C ALA A 79 3.07 6.75 -10.43
N ARG A 80 1.76 6.63 -10.57
CA ARG A 80 0.95 7.68 -11.17
C ARG A 80 0.95 8.90 -10.25
N SER A 81 0.96 8.67 -8.97
CA SER A 81 1.08 9.70 -7.96
C SER A 81 1.76 9.10 -6.75
N VAL A 82 2.33 9.94 -5.91
CA VAL A 82 2.99 9.48 -4.70
C VAL A 82 2.64 10.41 -3.56
N ARG A 83 2.44 9.82 -2.38
CA ARG A 83 2.36 10.58 -1.14
C ARG A 83 3.15 9.80 -0.11
N TYR A 84 3.74 10.56 0.81
CA TYR A 84 4.62 10.01 1.81
C TYR A 84 3.92 10.06 3.17
N ALA A 85 4.23 9.10 4.03
CA ALA A 85 3.62 9.04 5.34
C ALA A 85 4.66 8.63 6.36
N ARG A 86 4.42 9.00 7.62
CA ARG A 86 5.32 8.57 8.70
C ARG A 86 4.97 7.13 9.05
N ALA A 87 5.94 6.25 8.83
CA ALA A 87 5.71 4.83 9.05
C ALA A 87 5.46 4.50 10.52
N GLY A 88 6.10 5.23 11.40
CA GLY A 88 5.95 4.99 12.82
C GLY A 88 6.88 5.90 13.60
N GLU A 89 6.95 5.66 14.90
CA GLU A 89 7.81 6.46 15.74
C GLU A 89 9.26 6.27 15.30
N GLY A 90 9.98 7.38 15.12
CA GLY A 90 11.37 7.32 14.67
C GLY A 90 11.53 7.17 13.18
N ALA A 91 10.45 7.12 12.43
CA ALA A 91 10.52 7.00 10.97
C ALA A 91 10.81 8.36 10.35
N LEU A 92 11.18 8.31 9.06
CA LEU A 92 11.41 9.54 8.30
C LEU A 92 10.10 10.31 8.16
N GLY A 93 10.24 11.62 8.12
CA GLY A 93 9.10 12.51 8.02
C GLY A 93 9.06 13.21 6.68
N GLY A 94 8.72 14.52 6.71
CA GLY A 94 8.56 15.29 5.49
C GLY A 94 9.78 15.38 4.60
N GLU A 95 10.94 15.01 5.10
CA GLU A 95 12.14 14.98 4.27
C GLU A 95 12.04 13.92 3.18
N LEU A 96 11.11 12.98 3.31
CA LEU A 96 10.88 12.00 2.24
C LEU A 96 10.38 12.68 0.97
N GLY A 97 9.48 13.63 1.11
CA GLY A 97 8.91 14.32 -0.04
C GLY A 97 7.52 14.86 0.27
N THR A 98 6.87 15.40 -0.75
CA THR A 98 5.53 15.98 -0.61
C THR A 98 4.58 15.37 -1.62
N PRO A 99 3.30 15.26 -1.28
CA PRO A 99 2.72 15.58 0.02
C PRO A 99 3.12 14.57 1.08
N PHE A 100 3.18 15.02 2.32
CA PHE A 100 3.54 14.18 3.45
C PHE A 100 2.42 14.20 4.49
N PHE A 101 2.10 13.02 5.03
CA PHE A 101 1.06 12.87 6.03
C PHE A 101 1.65 12.23 7.28
N GLU A 102 1.34 12.79 8.43
CA GLU A 102 1.76 12.15 9.69
C GLU A 102 0.99 10.86 9.92
N ASP A 103 -0.25 10.80 9.48
CA ASP A 103 -1.09 9.61 9.66
C ASP A 103 -1.13 8.82 8.36
N PRO A 104 -0.60 7.58 8.36
CA PRO A 104 -0.64 6.76 7.15
C PRO A 104 -2.04 6.55 6.59
N TRP A 105 -3.05 6.54 7.45
CA TRP A 105 -4.42 6.36 6.96
C TRP A 105 -4.87 7.54 6.12
N GLU A 106 -4.49 8.75 6.51
CA GLU A 106 -4.83 9.93 5.72
C GLU A 106 -4.13 9.88 4.36
N ALA A 107 -2.90 9.37 4.33
CA ALA A 107 -2.19 9.21 3.07
C ALA A 107 -2.94 8.21 2.17
N LEU A 108 -3.42 7.13 2.76
CA LEU A 108 -4.17 6.15 2.00
C LEU A 108 -5.46 6.75 1.46
N GLU A 109 -6.18 7.51 2.27
CA GLU A 109 -7.41 8.15 1.81
C GLU A 109 -7.15 9.10 0.66
N ASP A 110 -6.04 9.84 0.72
CA ASP A 110 -5.67 10.72 -0.37
C ASP A 110 -5.42 9.93 -1.65
N ALA A 111 -4.74 8.80 -1.53
CA ALA A 111 -4.48 7.95 -2.68
C ALA A 111 -5.76 7.38 -3.27
N LEU A 112 -6.72 7.04 -2.42
CA LEU A 112 -7.97 6.47 -2.89
C LEU A 112 -8.72 7.41 -3.80
N ALA A 113 -8.66 8.70 -3.54
CA ALA A 113 -9.37 9.68 -4.36
C ALA A 113 -8.88 9.61 -5.81
N GLY A 114 -7.57 9.57 -6.01
CA GLY A 114 -7.02 9.47 -7.36
C GLY A 114 -7.30 8.13 -7.99
N ALA A 115 -7.22 7.07 -7.19
CA ALA A 115 -7.43 5.72 -7.71
C ALA A 115 -8.86 5.52 -8.20
N ARG A 116 -9.82 6.16 -7.53
CA ARG A 116 -11.20 6.05 -7.97
C ARG A 116 -11.42 6.69 -9.32
N GLU A 117 -10.61 7.70 -9.64
CA GLU A 117 -10.77 8.40 -10.92
C GLU A 117 -10.21 7.61 -12.09
N ASP A 118 -9.08 6.95 -11.90
CA ASP A 118 -8.41 6.30 -13.03
C ASP A 118 -8.43 4.77 -12.95
N GLY A 119 -8.96 4.20 -11.89
CA GLY A 119 -9.08 2.75 -11.79
C GLY A 119 -7.79 2.03 -11.45
N LEU A 120 -6.71 2.75 -11.19
CA LEU A 120 -5.45 2.11 -10.83
C LEU A 120 -5.47 1.69 -9.36
N PRO A 121 -4.67 0.70 -9.00
CA PRO A 121 -4.61 0.29 -7.59
C PRO A 121 -3.78 1.27 -6.77
N VAL A 122 -3.92 1.15 -5.46
CA VAL A 122 -3.06 1.83 -4.50
C VAL A 122 -2.06 0.81 -3.99
N LEU A 123 -0.80 1.20 -3.92
CA LEU A 123 0.26 0.37 -3.37
C LEU A 123 0.87 1.10 -2.18
N ALA A 124 0.82 0.48 -1.01
CA ALA A 124 1.43 1.03 0.20
C ALA A 124 2.60 0.15 0.57
N THR A 125 3.79 0.74 0.71
CA THR A 125 5.00 -0.03 0.93
C THR A 125 6.10 0.84 1.53
N GLY A 126 7.25 0.24 1.80
CA GLY A 126 8.42 0.91 2.32
C GLY A 126 8.79 0.46 3.72
N SER A 127 7.86 -0.08 4.46
CA SER A 127 8.10 -0.46 5.83
C SER A 127 7.03 -1.41 6.31
N LEU A 128 7.44 -2.43 7.04
CA LEU A 128 6.47 -3.32 7.68
C LEU A 128 5.63 -2.59 8.72
N TYR A 129 6.18 -1.55 9.35
CA TYR A 129 5.41 -0.76 10.32
C TYR A 129 4.30 0.01 9.64
N LEU A 130 4.60 0.65 8.50
CA LEU A 130 3.58 1.36 7.74
C LEU A 130 2.47 0.42 7.33
N VAL A 131 2.86 -0.69 6.75
CA VAL A 131 1.91 -1.68 6.27
C VAL A 131 1.08 -2.23 7.43
N GLY A 132 1.73 -2.52 8.56
CA GLY A 132 1.02 -3.03 9.72
C GLY A 132 -0.03 -2.07 10.24
N ARG A 133 0.27 -0.79 10.27
CA ARG A 133 -0.69 0.20 10.73
C ARG A 133 -1.90 0.29 9.81
N LEU A 134 -1.64 0.26 8.51
CA LEU A 134 -2.74 0.29 7.54
C LEU A 134 -3.55 -1.01 7.58
N ARG A 135 -2.84 -2.12 7.67
CA ARG A 135 -3.48 -3.42 7.69
C ARG A 135 -4.42 -3.57 8.88
N GLU A 136 -3.96 -3.13 10.03
CA GLU A 136 -4.77 -3.22 11.24
C GLU A 136 -6.12 -2.56 11.05
N ARG A 137 -6.11 -1.37 10.47
CA ARG A 137 -7.33 -0.64 10.25
C ARG A 137 -8.17 -1.20 9.10
N LEU A 138 -7.51 -1.67 8.06
CA LEU A 138 -8.22 -2.27 6.93
C LEU A 138 -8.94 -3.54 7.37
N VAL A 139 -8.28 -4.37 8.17
CA VAL A 139 -8.89 -5.60 8.66
C VAL A 139 -10.06 -5.27 9.57
N ALA A 140 -9.87 -4.32 10.48
CA ALA A 140 -10.93 -3.95 11.42
C ALA A 140 -12.13 -3.35 10.70
N GLY A 141 -11.87 -2.62 9.63
CA GLY A 141 -12.93 -1.92 8.91
C GLY A 141 -13.58 -2.72 7.79
N LEU A 142 -13.14 -3.95 7.56
CA LEU A 142 -13.69 -4.69 6.44
C LEU A 142 -15.20 -4.84 6.50
N GLY A 143 -15.72 -5.09 7.68
CA GLY A 143 -17.16 -5.24 7.80
C GLY A 143 -17.93 -3.97 7.48
N GLU A 144 -17.31 -2.83 7.72
CA GLU A 144 -17.94 -1.54 7.49
C GLU A 144 -17.81 -1.09 6.04
N ASP A 145 -16.69 -1.42 5.43
CA ASP A 145 -16.40 -0.93 4.10
C ASP A 145 -16.90 -1.83 3.00
N LEU A 146 -17.27 -3.01 3.37
CA LEU A 146 -17.76 -3.91 2.36
C LEU A 146 -19.16 -3.53 1.98
N PRO A 147 -19.45 -3.60 0.72
CA PRO A 147 -20.78 -3.30 0.26
C PRO A 147 -21.80 -4.23 0.86
#